data_396ab8d4c8348e0a9c03a7bfb18cb4a5
#
_entry.id   396ab8d4c8348e0a9c03a7bfb18cb4a5
#
_cell.length_a   1.000
_cell.length_b   1.000
_cell.length_c   1.000
_cell.angle_alpha   90.00
_cell.angle_beta   90.00
_cell.angle_gamma   90.00
#
_symmetry.space_group_name_H-M   'P 1'
#
loop_
_entity.id
_entity.type
_entity.pdbx_description
1 polymer ?
#
loop_
_entity_poly.entity_id
_entity_poly.type
_entity_poly.pdbx_seq_one_letter_code
_entity_poly.pdbx_strand_id
1 'polypeptide(L)'
;MTFENLNLIEPILKALQEEGYSTPTPIQEKSIPILLQGKDLLGCAQTGTGKTAAFSIPILQKLYKTDNRKSIKALILTPTRELAIQIGESFSAYGKYTGLRHAVIFGGVGQKPQTDELKRGVQILVATPGRLQDLVNQGFINLKALEFFVLDEADRMLDMGFIHDIRRILKLLPAKRQTLFFSATMPPEIETLANSMLTHPEKVEVTPASSTVDTISQSVYFVEKKEKKDLLIHLLKNPAIKSVLIFTRTKYGADKLARTLSKSGIRAEAIHGNKSQNARQRALTGFKNHELRVLIATDIAARGIDVDQLSHVINYELPNIPETYVHRIGRTGRAGHDGIALSFCESEELPYLKDIQKLIGKSIPVKKEHPFVTADGLKAQKIKTEEIKAKTKENKIYRGSRTNGDFWRRKKQTSQNNTQKGVGR
;
A
#
# COMPACT_ATOMS: atom_id res chain seq x y z
N MET A 1 -24.18 -5.55 3.79
CA MET A 1 -24.00 -6.98 4.16
C MET A 1 -23.24 -7.03 5.47
N THR A 2 -23.57 -7.97 6.39
CA THR A 2 -22.85 -8.19 7.64
C THR A 2 -22.01 -9.47 7.54
N PHE A 3 -21.08 -9.72 8.48
CA PHE A 3 -20.29 -10.96 8.50
C PHE A 3 -21.17 -12.21 8.72
N GLU A 4 -22.31 -12.08 9.37
CA GLU A 4 -23.30 -13.16 9.54
C GLU A 4 -23.84 -13.68 8.20
N ASN A 5 -23.94 -12.82 7.18
CA ASN A 5 -24.38 -13.19 5.84
C ASN A 5 -23.33 -13.99 5.04
N LEU A 6 -22.10 -14.14 5.56
CA LEU A 6 -21.01 -14.84 4.88
C LEU A 6 -20.89 -16.32 5.24
N ASN A 7 -21.90 -16.89 5.94
CA ASN A 7 -21.94 -18.30 6.37
C ASN A 7 -20.70 -18.71 7.19
N LEU A 8 -20.27 -17.83 8.10
CA LEU A 8 -19.15 -18.09 8.99
C LEU A 8 -19.60 -18.89 10.21
N ILE A 9 -18.70 -19.72 10.74
CA ILE A 9 -18.94 -20.49 11.96
C ILE A 9 -18.94 -19.57 13.19
N GLU A 10 -19.73 -19.96 14.20
CA GLU A 10 -19.92 -19.22 15.46
C GLU A 10 -18.60 -18.80 16.14
N PRO A 11 -17.57 -19.67 16.28
CA PRO A 11 -16.30 -19.26 16.89
C PRO A 11 -15.60 -18.09 16.19
N ILE A 12 -15.74 -17.99 14.86
CA ILE A 12 -15.15 -16.88 14.07
C ILE A 12 -16.01 -15.62 14.22
N LEU A 13 -17.33 -15.73 14.12
CA LEU A 13 -18.23 -14.59 14.30
C LEU A 13 -18.04 -13.92 15.67
N LYS A 14 -17.93 -14.73 16.73
CA LYS A 14 -17.64 -14.23 18.07
C LYS A 14 -16.31 -13.49 18.15
N ALA A 15 -15.25 -14.03 17.55
CA ALA A 15 -13.94 -13.39 17.52
C ALA A 15 -14.00 -12.05 16.77
N LEU A 16 -14.68 -11.99 15.61
CA LEU A 16 -14.84 -10.77 14.83
C LEU A 16 -15.63 -9.69 15.58
N GLN A 17 -16.67 -10.08 16.32
CA GLN A 17 -17.44 -9.16 17.15
C GLN A 17 -16.61 -8.55 18.27
N GLU A 18 -15.75 -9.32 18.94
CA GLU A 18 -14.82 -8.82 19.97
C GLU A 18 -13.78 -7.84 19.39
N GLU A 19 -13.36 -8.05 18.15
CA GLU A 19 -12.46 -7.15 17.43
C GLU A 19 -13.18 -5.92 16.83
N GLY A 20 -14.49 -5.77 17.05
CA GLY A 20 -15.29 -4.65 16.56
C GLY A 20 -15.63 -4.70 15.07
N TYR A 21 -15.50 -5.84 14.42
CA TYR A 21 -15.85 -6.05 13.01
C TYR A 21 -17.36 -6.26 12.85
N SER A 22 -18.06 -5.28 12.30
CA SER A 22 -19.50 -5.36 12.04
C SER A 22 -19.84 -5.62 10.58
N THR A 23 -19.15 -4.95 9.68
CA THR A 23 -19.38 -4.98 8.23
C THR A 23 -18.12 -5.39 7.47
N PRO A 24 -18.21 -6.34 6.52
CA PRO A 24 -17.07 -6.69 5.70
C PRO A 24 -16.70 -5.54 4.72
N THR A 25 -15.42 -5.36 4.49
CA THR A 25 -14.94 -4.47 3.42
C THR A 25 -15.24 -5.07 2.05
N PRO A 26 -15.22 -4.29 0.95
CA PRO A 26 -15.51 -4.80 -0.40
C PRO A 26 -14.63 -5.99 -0.83
N ILE A 27 -13.35 -6.04 -0.42
CA ILE A 27 -12.49 -7.19 -0.72
C ILE A 27 -12.91 -8.42 0.08
N GLN A 28 -13.31 -8.26 1.34
CA GLN A 28 -13.78 -9.34 2.19
C GLN A 28 -15.11 -9.92 1.70
N GLU A 29 -16.06 -9.05 1.40
CA GLU A 29 -17.39 -9.42 0.90
C GLU A 29 -17.31 -10.27 -0.37
N LYS A 30 -16.44 -9.89 -1.31
CA LYS A 30 -16.24 -10.61 -2.57
C LYS A 30 -15.39 -11.86 -2.42
N SER A 31 -14.30 -11.81 -1.64
CA SER A 31 -13.32 -12.90 -1.59
C SER A 31 -13.72 -14.05 -0.67
N ILE A 32 -14.32 -13.76 0.49
CA ILE A 32 -14.64 -14.81 1.49
C ILE A 32 -15.53 -15.92 0.89
N PRO A 33 -16.63 -15.62 0.19
CA PRO A 33 -17.47 -16.66 -0.43
C PRO A 33 -16.72 -17.51 -1.48
N ILE A 34 -15.90 -16.88 -2.31
CA ILE A 34 -15.09 -17.56 -3.33
C ILE A 34 -14.14 -18.59 -2.67
N LEU A 35 -13.47 -18.15 -1.61
CA LEU A 35 -12.51 -18.99 -0.89
C LEU A 35 -13.19 -20.13 -0.15
N LEU A 36 -14.37 -19.92 0.41
CA LEU A 36 -15.16 -20.97 1.04
C LEU A 36 -15.63 -22.03 0.02
N GLN A 37 -15.81 -21.66 -1.25
CA GLN A 37 -16.10 -22.59 -2.34
C GLN A 37 -14.88 -23.41 -2.80
N GLY A 38 -13.68 -23.08 -2.32
CA GLY A 38 -12.45 -23.81 -2.67
C GLY A 38 -11.81 -23.38 -3.99
N LYS A 39 -12.21 -22.23 -4.55
CA LYS A 39 -11.63 -21.67 -5.78
C LYS A 39 -10.35 -20.90 -5.50
N ASP A 40 -9.44 -20.86 -6.47
CA ASP A 40 -8.28 -19.98 -6.43
C ASP A 40 -8.71 -18.51 -6.60
N LEU A 41 -7.93 -17.60 -6.02
CA LEU A 41 -8.24 -16.17 -6.04
C LEU A 41 -7.07 -15.35 -6.54
N LEU A 42 -7.34 -14.43 -7.48
CA LEU A 42 -6.47 -13.32 -7.85
C LEU A 42 -7.07 -12.02 -7.30
N GLY A 43 -6.55 -11.54 -6.18
CA GLY A 43 -6.99 -10.34 -5.49
C GLY A 43 -6.13 -9.12 -5.81
N CYS A 44 -6.70 -8.15 -6.56
CA CYS A 44 -6.05 -6.86 -6.81
C CYS A 44 -6.61 -5.81 -5.84
N ALA A 45 -5.86 -5.49 -4.79
CA ALA A 45 -6.28 -4.54 -3.78
C ALA A 45 -5.10 -3.92 -3.03
N GLN A 46 -5.21 -2.64 -2.70
CA GLN A 46 -4.17 -1.90 -1.96
C GLN A 46 -4.05 -2.38 -0.50
N THR A 47 -2.95 -2.01 0.17
CA THR A 47 -2.78 -2.23 1.62
C THR A 47 -3.82 -1.42 2.40
N GLY A 48 -4.35 -1.97 3.50
CA GLY A 48 -5.39 -1.33 4.31
C GLY A 48 -6.83 -1.55 3.83
N THR A 49 -7.05 -2.34 2.76
CA THR A 49 -8.40 -2.69 2.28
C THR A 49 -9.05 -3.86 3.02
N GLY A 50 -8.32 -4.52 3.93
CA GLY A 50 -8.80 -5.67 4.69
C GLY A 50 -8.47 -7.03 4.09
N LYS A 51 -7.45 -7.13 3.20
CA LYS A 51 -7.00 -8.40 2.57
C LYS A 51 -6.68 -9.50 3.58
N THR A 52 -6.02 -9.15 4.69
CA THR A 52 -5.64 -10.14 5.71
C THR A 52 -6.84 -10.90 6.24
N ALA A 53 -7.92 -10.22 6.63
CA ALA A 53 -9.14 -10.87 7.06
C ALA A 53 -9.82 -11.64 5.90
N ALA A 54 -9.75 -11.13 4.66
CA ALA A 54 -10.33 -11.78 3.49
C ALA A 54 -9.78 -13.18 3.25
N PHE A 55 -8.50 -13.46 3.55
CA PHE A 55 -7.96 -14.82 3.44
C PHE A 55 -7.88 -15.57 4.78
N SER A 56 -7.61 -14.90 5.90
CA SER A 56 -7.45 -15.57 7.20
C SER A 56 -8.74 -16.21 7.68
N ILE A 57 -9.87 -15.51 7.56
CA ILE A 57 -11.18 -15.99 7.99
C ILE A 57 -11.58 -17.29 7.30
N PRO A 58 -11.61 -17.40 5.95
CA PRO A 58 -11.97 -18.65 5.29
C PRO A 58 -10.97 -19.78 5.52
N ILE A 59 -9.66 -19.49 5.65
CA ILE A 59 -8.66 -20.50 6.01
C ILE A 59 -8.95 -21.09 7.40
N LEU A 60 -9.19 -20.23 8.40
CA LEU A 60 -9.58 -20.66 9.76
C LEU A 60 -10.84 -21.52 9.73
N GLN A 61 -11.88 -21.12 9.01
CA GLN A 61 -13.13 -21.87 8.90
C GLN A 61 -12.93 -23.25 8.28
N LYS A 62 -12.16 -23.33 7.19
CA LYS A 62 -11.93 -24.60 6.51
C LYS A 62 -11.05 -25.55 7.33
N LEU A 63 -10.11 -25.01 8.10
CA LEU A 63 -9.23 -25.81 8.96
C LEU A 63 -9.85 -26.18 10.32
N TYR A 64 -10.94 -25.53 10.73
CA TYR A 64 -11.57 -25.74 12.04
C TYR A 64 -11.94 -27.19 12.34
N LYS A 65 -12.41 -27.94 11.33
CA LYS A 65 -12.81 -29.35 11.44
C LYS A 65 -11.69 -30.35 11.09
N THR A 66 -10.46 -29.88 10.89
CA THR A 66 -9.36 -30.75 10.45
C THR A 66 -8.78 -31.52 11.63
N ASP A 67 -8.82 -32.84 11.60
CA ASP A 67 -8.33 -33.72 12.70
C ASP A 67 -6.81 -33.73 12.87
N ASN A 68 -6.05 -33.39 11.81
CA ASN A 68 -4.58 -33.45 11.82
C ASN A 68 -3.96 -32.14 12.34
N ARG A 69 -3.87 -32.01 13.66
CA ARG A 69 -3.33 -30.80 14.35
C ARG A 69 -1.80 -30.67 14.31
N LYS A 70 -1.06 -31.60 13.70
CA LYS A 70 0.41 -31.59 13.71
C LYS A 70 1.05 -31.25 12.36
N SER A 71 0.29 -31.08 11.30
CA SER A 71 0.83 -30.77 9.98
C SER A 71 0.45 -29.36 9.52
N ILE A 72 1.38 -28.71 8.84
CA ILE A 72 1.15 -27.40 8.23
C ILE A 72 0.19 -27.57 7.07
N LYS A 73 -0.96 -26.92 7.16
CA LYS A 73 -2.06 -26.95 6.19
C LYS A 73 -2.16 -25.66 5.37
N ALA A 74 -1.79 -24.54 5.98
CA ALA A 74 -1.77 -23.23 5.31
C ALA A 74 -0.39 -22.60 5.41
N LEU A 75 0.10 -22.05 4.30
CA LEU A 75 1.31 -21.24 4.22
C LEU A 75 0.95 -19.86 3.67
N ILE A 76 1.26 -18.83 4.43
CA ILE A 76 1.15 -17.44 4.04
C ILE A 76 2.55 -16.89 3.83
N LEU A 77 2.89 -16.55 2.59
CA LEU A 77 4.17 -15.98 2.23
C LEU A 77 4.04 -14.47 2.07
N THR A 78 4.89 -13.71 2.76
CA THR A 78 4.84 -12.24 2.81
C THR A 78 6.25 -11.64 2.74
N PRO A 79 6.44 -10.42 2.16
CA PRO A 79 7.77 -9.87 1.91
C PRO A 79 8.54 -9.44 3.16
N THR A 80 7.84 -9.02 4.21
CA THR A 80 8.48 -8.35 5.35
C THR A 80 8.15 -9.02 6.68
N ARG A 81 9.07 -8.87 7.65
CA ARG A 81 8.91 -9.39 9.01
C ARG A 81 7.72 -8.76 9.74
N GLU A 82 7.56 -7.46 9.54
CA GLU A 82 6.49 -6.68 10.15
C GLU A 82 5.13 -7.17 9.69
N LEU A 83 4.96 -7.35 8.37
CA LEU A 83 3.72 -7.88 7.81
C LEU A 83 3.48 -9.34 8.25
N ALA A 84 4.53 -10.16 8.37
CA ALA A 84 4.40 -11.51 8.89
C ALA A 84 3.87 -11.52 10.34
N ILE A 85 4.37 -10.62 11.19
CA ILE A 85 3.91 -10.48 12.59
C ILE A 85 2.44 -10.06 12.61
N GLN A 86 2.06 -9.03 11.82
CA GLN A 86 0.68 -8.54 11.75
C GLN A 86 -0.31 -9.59 11.26
N ILE A 87 0.08 -10.37 10.24
CA ILE A 87 -0.74 -11.50 9.77
C ILE A 87 -0.89 -12.55 10.88
N GLY A 88 0.18 -12.84 11.64
CA GLY A 88 0.12 -13.71 12.80
C GLY A 88 -0.82 -13.20 13.89
N GLU A 89 -0.75 -11.91 14.22
CA GLU A 89 -1.67 -11.25 15.15
C GLU A 89 -3.13 -11.38 14.68
N SER A 90 -3.38 -11.20 13.38
CA SER A 90 -4.70 -11.39 12.78
C SER A 90 -5.21 -12.84 12.91
N PHE A 91 -4.35 -13.85 12.70
CA PHE A 91 -4.70 -15.24 12.95
C PHE A 91 -4.97 -15.52 14.43
N SER A 92 -4.25 -14.88 15.36
CA SER A 92 -4.53 -14.96 16.80
C SER A 92 -5.91 -14.39 17.14
N ALA A 93 -6.20 -13.18 16.63
CA ALA A 93 -7.46 -12.49 16.90
C ALA A 93 -8.65 -13.25 16.33
N TYR A 94 -8.68 -13.49 15.02
CA TYR A 94 -9.82 -14.14 14.36
C TYR A 94 -9.95 -15.63 14.70
N GLY A 95 -8.83 -16.31 15.01
CA GLY A 95 -8.78 -17.73 15.36
C GLY A 95 -8.95 -18.03 16.85
N LYS A 96 -9.19 -17.04 17.70
CA LYS A 96 -9.21 -17.15 19.17
C LYS A 96 -10.00 -18.33 19.73
N TYR A 97 -11.12 -18.65 19.12
CA TYR A 97 -12.03 -19.71 19.56
C TYR A 97 -11.98 -20.97 18.69
N THR A 98 -11.02 -21.07 17.76
CA THR A 98 -10.93 -22.22 16.84
C THR A 98 -10.05 -23.35 17.35
N GLY A 99 -9.15 -23.08 18.31
CA GLY A 99 -8.15 -24.01 18.77
C GLY A 99 -7.04 -24.31 17.74
N LEU A 100 -7.04 -23.62 16.60
CA LEU A 100 -5.99 -23.71 15.59
C LEU A 100 -4.72 -22.97 16.07
N ARG A 101 -3.56 -23.52 15.71
CA ARG A 101 -2.28 -22.95 16.06
C ARG A 101 -1.55 -22.44 14.83
N HIS A 102 -0.92 -21.30 14.94
CA HIS A 102 -0.09 -20.74 13.89
C HIS A 102 1.33 -20.46 14.42
N ALA A 103 2.30 -20.37 13.51
CA ALA A 103 3.64 -19.89 13.79
C ALA A 103 4.01 -18.81 12.80
N VAL A 104 4.84 -17.86 13.25
CA VAL A 104 5.38 -16.78 12.41
C VAL A 104 6.89 -16.93 12.34
N ILE A 105 7.45 -17.09 11.12
CA ILE A 105 8.87 -17.29 10.91
C ILE A 105 9.46 -16.23 9.98
N PHE A 106 10.55 -15.61 10.42
CA PHE A 106 11.28 -14.60 9.64
C PHE A 106 12.76 -14.52 10.07
N GLY A 107 13.60 -14.02 9.19
CA GLY A 107 15.01 -13.89 9.41
C GLY A 107 15.41 -12.71 10.33
N GLY A 108 16.68 -12.67 10.75
CA GLY A 108 17.27 -11.57 11.54
C GLY A 108 16.91 -11.57 13.02
N VAL A 109 16.38 -12.69 13.50
CA VAL A 109 16.17 -13.02 14.92
C VAL A 109 16.63 -14.46 15.17
N GLY A 110 16.82 -14.81 16.45
CA GLY A 110 17.19 -16.17 16.84
C GLY A 110 16.23 -17.21 16.27
N GLN A 111 16.77 -18.33 15.78
CA GLN A 111 16.00 -19.41 15.16
C GLN A 111 15.27 -20.26 16.20
N LYS A 112 15.90 -20.49 17.36
CA LYS A 112 15.44 -21.45 18.37
C LYS A 112 13.96 -21.27 18.79
N PRO A 113 13.48 -20.07 19.13
CA PRO A 113 12.07 -19.90 19.48
C PRO A 113 11.10 -20.34 18.36
N GLN A 114 11.46 -20.06 17.09
CA GLN A 114 10.65 -20.42 15.93
C GLN A 114 10.63 -21.93 15.70
N THR A 115 11.78 -22.60 15.82
CA THR A 115 11.86 -24.07 15.70
C THR A 115 11.17 -24.79 16.85
N ASP A 116 11.21 -24.24 18.06
CA ASP A 116 10.52 -24.83 19.23
C ASP A 116 9.00 -24.73 19.05
N GLU A 117 8.48 -23.65 18.46
CA GLU A 117 7.08 -23.49 18.13
C GLU A 117 6.64 -24.47 17.03
N LEU A 118 7.42 -24.61 15.95
CA LEU A 118 7.16 -25.58 14.89
C LEU A 118 7.12 -27.03 15.41
N LYS A 119 8.02 -27.41 16.33
CA LYS A 119 8.03 -28.74 16.96
C LYS A 119 6.77 -29.05 17.77
N ARG A 120 6.10 -28.04 18.33
CA ARG A 120 4.82 -28.19 19.03
C ARG A 120 3.67 -28.52 18.09
N GLY A 121 3.88 -28.37 16.77
CA GLY A 121 2.90 -28.56 15.70
C GLY A 121 1.99 -27.35 15.50
N VAL A 122 1.90 -26.89 14.28
CA VAL A 122 1.05 -25.77 13.85
C VAL A 122 0.35 -26.12 12.55
N GLN A 123 -0.86 -25.59 12.36
CA GLN A 123 -1.64 -25.78 11.14
C GLN A 123 -1.40 -24.65 10.14
N ILE A 124 -1.06 -23.47 10.64
CA ILE A 124 -0.90 -22.25 9.83
C ILE A 124 0.52 -21.73 10.02
N LEU A 125 1.21 -21.49 8.92
CA LEU A 125 2.55 -20.94 8.90
C LEU A 125 2.58 -19.63 8.14
N VAL A 126 2.95 -18.54 8.81
CA VAL A 126 3.23 -17.25 8.19
C VAL A 126 4.74 -17.08 8.08
N ALA A 127 5.24 -16.76 6.88
CA ALA A 127 6.68 -16.80 6.62
C ALA A 127 7.17 -15.68 5.71
N THR A 128 8.44 -15.28 5.92
CA THR A 128 9.21 -14.57 4.89
C THR A 128 10.06 -15.58 4.09
N PRO A 129 10.31 -15.34 2.78
CA PRO A 129 10.89 -16.33 1.87
C PRO A 129 12.21 -16.94 2.36
N GLY A 130 13.19 -16.14 2.76
CA GLY A 130 14.51 -16.61 3.12
C GLY A 130 14.51 -17.53 4.35
N ARG A 131 13.78 -17.19 5.42
CA ARG A 131 13.70 -18.03 6.64
C ARG A 131 12.90 -19.31 6.38
N LEU A 132 11.88 -19.23 5.53
CA LEU A 132 11.13 -20.42 5.15
C LEU A 132 12.04 -21.44 4.47
N GLN A 133 12.81 -21.03 3.46
CA GLN A 133 13.73 -21.91 2.75
C GLN A 133 14.81 -22.49 3.67
N ASP A 134 15.37 -21.64 4.55
CA ASP A 134 16.36 -22.06 5.54
C ASP A 134 15.82 -23.19 6.44
N LEU A 135 14.63 -23.02 7.02
CA LEU A 135 14.04 -24.03 7.91
C LEU A 135 13.52 -25.28 7.17
N VAL A 136 13.11 -25.16 5.91
CA VAL A 136 12.80 -26.33 5.05
C VAL A 136 14.07 -27.14 4.77
N ASN A 137 15.16 -26.48 4.40
CA ASN A 137 16.44 -27.13 4.13
C ASN A 137 17.03 -27.83 5.36
N GLN A 138 16.79 -27.28 6.56
CA GLN A 138 17.17 -27.90 7.82
C GLN A 138 16.21 -29.00 8.30
N GLY A 139 15.11 -29.27 7.57
CA GLY A 139 14.13 -30.31 7.91
C GLY A 139 13.13 -29.97 9.01
N PHE A 140 13.09 -28.72 9.50
CA PHE A 140 12.11 -28.27 10.50
C PHE A 140 10.70 -28.08 9.94
N ILE A 141 10.56 -27.92 8.62
CA ILE A 141 9.28 -27.64 7.94
C ILE A 141 9.04 -28.67 6.85
N ASN A 142 7.85 -29.28 6.92
CA ASN A 142 7.34 -30.17 5.87
C ASN A 142 6.03 -29.58 5.30
N LEU A 143 6.02 -29.31 4.01
CA LEU A 143 4.89 -28.69 3.31
C LEU A 143 4.05 -29.68 2.51
N LYS A 144 4.32 -31.01 2.58
CA LYS A 144 3.63 -32.05 1.78
C LYS A 144 2.12 -32.13 2.04
N ALA A 145 1.68 -31.73 3.24
CA ALA A 145 0.28 -31.75 3.63
C ALA A 145 -0.45 -30.39 3.45
N LEU A 146 0.19 -29.47 2.69
CA LEU A 146 -0.37 -28.12 2.50
C LEU A 146 -1.65 -28.16 1.67
N GLU A 147 -2.67 -27.46 2.14
CA GLU A 147 -3.97 -27.30 1.47
C GLU A 147 -4.19 -25.88 0.95
N PHE A 148 -3.59 -24.89 1.63
CA PHE A 148 -3.73 -23.46 1.31
C PHE A 148 -2.38 -22.79 1.13
N PHE A 149 -2.21 -22.08 0.03
CA PHE A 149 -1.07 -21.22 -0.20
C PHE A 149 -1.53 -19.79 -0.47
N VAL A 150 -1.03 -18.85 0.30
CA VAL A 150 -1.27 -17.40 0.11
C VAL A 150 0.04 -16.73 -0.22
N LEU A 151 0.09 -16.00 -1.33
CA LEU A 151 1.14 -15.05 -1.65
C LEU A 151 0.59 -13.64 -1.47
N ASP A 152 1.02 -12.94 -0.42
CA ASP A 152 0.56 -11.58 -0.14
C ASP A 152 1.62 -10.54 -0.48
N GLU A 153 1.19 -9.41 -1.05
CA GLU A 153 2.06 -8.32 -1.53
C GLU A 153 3.10 -8.81 -2.57
N ALA A 154 2.64 -9.54 -3.60
CA ALA A 154 3.51 -10.15 -4.61
C ALA A 154 4.34 -9.12 -5.38
N ASP A 155 3.79 -7.96 -5.74
CA ASP A 155 4.49 -6.85 -6.36
C ASP A 155 5.67 -6.36 -5.51
N ARG A 156 5.48 -6.27 -4.20
CA ARG A 156 6.57 -5.91 -3.29
C ARG A 156 7.64 -6.99 -3.17
N MET A 157 7.25 -8.26 -3.25
CA MET A 157 8.24 -9.36 -3.30
C MET A 157 9.09 -9.28 -4.55
N LEU A 158 8.51 -8.89 -5.69
CA LEU A 158 9.25 -8.63 -6.92
C LEU A 158 10.25 -7.49 -6.75
N ASP A 159 9.79 -6.33 -6.24
CA ASP A 159 10.64 -5.17 -5.95
C ASP A 159 11.83 -5.48 -5.02
N MET A 160 11.64 -6.43 -4.11
CA MET A 160 12.68 -6.85 -3.16
C MET A 160 13.57 -7.98 -3.71
N GLY A 161 13.35 -8.43 -4.94
CA GLY A 161 14.14 -9.46 -5.62
C GLY A 161 13.81 -10.90 -5.19
N PHE A 162 12.70 -11.14 -4.50
CA PHE A 162 12.33 -12.47 -3.99
C PHE A 162 11.71 -13.41 -5.06
N ILE A 163 11.63 -12.99 -6.31
CA ILE A 163 10.99 -13.79 -7.38
C ILE A 163 11.62 -15.18 -7.50
N HIS A 164 12.95 -15.28 -7.41
CA HIS A 164 13.65 -16.56 -7.46
C HIS A 164 13.37 -17.43 -6.23
N ASP A 165 13.23 -16.84 -5.08
CA ASP A 165 12.92 -17.55 -3.84
C ASP A 165 11.49 -18.10 -3.88
N ILE A 166 10.54 -17.30 -4.37
CA ILE A 166 9.14 -17.73 -4.56
C ILE A 166 9.11 -18.94 -5.51
N ARG A 167 9.79 -18.88 -6.66
CA ARG A 167 9.85 -19.99 -7.61
C ARG A 167 10.45 -21.27 -7.01
N ARG A 168 11.43 -21.16 -6.12
CA ARG A 168 11.99 -22.30 -5.38
C ARG A 168 10.99 -22.87 -4.39
N ILE A 169 10.29 -22.02 -3.64
CA ILE A 169 9.26 -22.43 -2.67
C ILE A 169 8.13 -23.15 -3.39
N LEU A 170 7.66 -22.64 -4.52
CA LEU A 170 6.58 -23.26 -5.30
C LEU A 170 6.85 -24.72 -5.69
N LYS A 171 8.11 -25.07 -5.97
CA LYS A 171 8.52 -26.44 -6.27
C LYS A 171 8.39 -27.40 -5.09
N LEU A 172 8.30 -26.88 -3.86
CA LEU A 172 8.16 -27.67 -2.64
C LEU A 172 6.69 -27.91 -2.24
N LEU A 173 5.76 -27.18 -2.89
CA LEU A 173 4.34 -27.26 -2.56
C LEU A 173 3.65 -28.41 -3.33
N PRO A 174 2.63 -29.06 -2.73
CA PRO A 174 1.82 -30.04 -3.44
C PRO A 174 1.07 -29.39 -4.62
N ALA A 175 0.86 -30.17 -5.69
CA ALA A 175 0.12 -29.70 -6.87
C ALA A 175 -1.35 -29.39 -6.52
N LYS A 176 -1.99 -30.26 -5.72
CA LYS A 176 -3.37 -30.07 -5.27
C LYS A 176 -3.39 -29.18 -4.03
N ARG A 177 -3.72 -27.92 -4.21
CA ARG A 177 -3.88 -26.91 -3.15
C ARG A 177 -4.80 -25.81 -3.64
N GLN A 178 -5.38 -25.04 -2.75
CA GLN A 178 -6.03 -23.78 -3.07
C GLN A 178 -4.99 -22.64 -2.97
N THR A 179 -4.90 -21.82 -4.00
CA THR A 179 -3.90 -20.75 -4.10
C THR A 179 -4.58 -19.38 -4.12
N LEU A 180 -4.11 -18.49 -3.26
CA LEU A 180 -4.57 -17.12 -3.15
C LEU A 180 -3.41 -16.19 -3.45
N PHE A 181 -3.60 -15.31 -4.41
CA PHE A 181 -2.59 -14.37 -4.86
C PHE A 181 -3.10 -12.94 -4.64
N PHE A 182 -2.39 -12.15 -3.83
CA PHE A 182 -2.72 -10.76 -3.58
C PHE A 182 -1.60 -9.83 -4.02
N SER A 183 -1.96 -8.80 -4.77
CA SER A 183 -1.05 -7.74 -5.21
C SER A 183 -1.78 -6.41 -5.31
N ALA A 184 -1.08 -5.31 -5.09
CA ALA A 184 -1.64 -3.98 -5.31
C ALA A 184 -1.51 -3.55 -6.78
N THR A 185 -0.48 -4.04 -7.49
CA THR A 185 -0.22 -3.75 -8.90
C THR A 185 0.05 -5.04 -9.66
N MET A 186 -0.19 -5.03 -10.98
CA MET A 186 -0.06 -6.21 -11.86
C MET A 186 0.86 -5.93 -13.06
N PRO A 187 2.16 -5.63 -12.83
CA PRO A 187 3.12 -5.55 -13.93
C PRO A 187 3.27 -6.93 -14.61
N PRO A 188 3.80 -7.02 -15.85
CA PRO A 188 3.86 -8.25 -16.63
C PRO A 188 4.54 -9.44 -15.91
N GLU A 189 5.57 -9.18 -15.10
CA GLU A 189 6.26 -10.21 -14.33
C GLU A 189 5.37 -10.80 -13.22
N ILE A 190 4.54 -9.96 -12.58
CA ILE A 190 3.59 -10.40 -11.56
C ILE A 190 2.44 -11.17 -12.20
N GLU A 191 1.94 -10.73 -13.34
CA GLU A 191 0.92 -11.45 -14.09
C GLU A 191 1.43 -12.84 -14.52
N THR A 192 2.66 -12.91 -15.03
CA THR A 192 3.31 -14.18 -15.38
C THR A 192 3.43 -15.11 -14.16
N LEU A 193 3.81 -14.57 -13.00
CA LEU A 193 3.90 -15.33 -11.77
C LEU A 193 2.52 -15.85 -11.35
N ALA A 194 1.50 -15.00 -11.32
CA ALA A 194 0.13 -15.37 -10.96
C ALA A 194 -0.40 -16.49 -11.86
N ASN A 195 -0.24 -16.37 -13.18
CA ASN A 195 -0.65 -17.39 -14.17
C ASN A 195 0.08 -18.72 -14.00
N SER A 196 1.31 -18.73 -13.47
CA SER A 196 2.06 -19.96 -13.19
C SER A 196 1.62 -20.70 -11.93
N MET A 197 0.81 -20.08 -11.07
CA MET A 197 0.46 -20.57 -9.74
C MET A 197 -1.02 -20.88 -9.58
N LEU A 198 -1.88 -20.12 -10.27
CA LEU A 198 -3.32 -20.15 -10.12
C LEU A 198 -3.98 -21.08 -11.13
N THR A 199 -5.01 -21.79 -10.69
CA THR A 199 -5.80 -22.70 -11.55
C THR A 199 -7.22 -22.15 -11.63
N HIS A 200 -7.63 -21.65 -12.80
CA HIS A 200 -8.94 -21.03 -13.03
C HIS A 200 -9.39 -20.06 -11.92
N PRO A 201 -8.55 -19.03 -11.61
CA PRO A 201 -8.83 -18.15 -10.47
C PRO A 201 -10.03 -17.25 -10.72
N GLU A 202 -10.78 -16.98 -9.65
CA GLU A 202 -11.72 -15.86 -9.62
C GLU A 202 -10.93 -14.56 -9.40
N LYS A 203 -11.17 -13.57 -10.25
CA LYS A 203 -10.52 -12.27 -10.13
C LYS A 203 -11.39 -11.34 -9.30
N VAL A 204 -10.83 -10.84 -8.20
CA VAL A 204 -11.45 -9.81 -7.37
C VAL A 204 -10.59 -8.55 -7.42
N GLU A 205 -11.14 -7.53 -8.02
CA GLU A 205 -10.53 -6.21 -8.11
C GLU A 205 -11.33 -5.23 -7.26
N VAL A 206 -10.64 -4.57 -6.35
CA VAL A 206 -11.20 -3.49 -5.53
C VAL A 206 -10.41 -2.24 -5.84
N THR A 207 -10.97 -1.44 -6.74
CA THR A 207 -10.50 -0.09 -6.97
C THR A 207 -10.92 0.74 -5.76
N PRO A 208 -10.04 1.52 -5.13
CA PRO A 208 -10.46 2.46 -4.11
C PRO A 208 -11.57 3.37 -4.67
N ALA A 209 -12.59 3.67 -3.87
CA ALA A 209 -13.73 4.50 -4.25
C ALA A 209 -13.31 5.91 -4.74
N SER A 210 -12.14 6.36 -4.32
CA SER A 210 -11.35 7.43 -4.92
C SER A 210 -9.91 6.95 -4.98
N SER A 211 -9.11 7.32 -6.00
CA SER A 211 -7.70 7.01 -5.94
C SER A 211 -7.18 7.61 -4.62
N THR A 212 -6.40 6.85 -3.84
CA THR A 212 -5.82 7.32 -2.56
C THR A 212 -5.09 8.67 -2.76
N VAL A 213 -4.66 8.93 -3.99
CA VAL A 213 -4.05 10.17 -4.44
C VAL A 213 -5.03 11.36 -4.40
N ASP A 214 -6.34 11.13 -4.59
CA ASP A 214 -7.34 12.21 -4.65
C ASP A 214 -7.85 12.63 -3.27
N THR A 215 -7.82 11.74 -2.29
CA THR A 215 -8.21 12.03 -0.88
C THR A 215 -7.08 12.67 -0.07
N ILE A 216 -5.84 12.69 -0.59
CA ILE A 216 -4.68 13.22 0.11
C ILE A 216 -4.37 14.65 -0.36
N SER A 217 -4.36 15.59 0.58
CA SER A 217 -3.89 16.95 0.34
C SER A 217 -2.37 16.96 0.17
N GLN A 218 -1.90 17.15 -1.06
CA GLN A 218 -0.49 17.10 -1.42
C GLN A 218 0.09 18.49 -1.56
N SER A 219 1.36 18.67 -1.13
CA SER A 219 2.09 19.91 -1.32
C SER A 219 3.58 19.66 -1.53
N VAL A 220 4.24 20.50 -2.32
CA VAL A 220 5.68 20.46 -2.53
C VAL A 220 6.34 21.76 -2.07
N TYR A 221 7.47 21.64 -1.39
CA TYR A 221 8.34 22.71 -0.94
C TYR A 221 9.65 22.65 -1.71
N PHE A 222 9.96 23.70 -2.45
CA PHE A 222 11.27 23.82 -3.09
C PHE A 222 12.28 24.38 -2.09
N VAL A 223 13.30 23.61 -1.79
CA VAL A 223 14.27 23.91 -0.73
C VAL A 223 15.63 23.33 -1.08
N GLU A 224 16.71 24.06 -0.77
CA GLU A 224 18.07 23.53 -0.96
C GLU A 224 18.36 22.37 0.00
N LYS A 225 19.21 21.45 -0.45
CA LYS A 225 19.61 20.26 0.31
C LYS A 225 20.07 20.58 1.74
N LYS A 226 20.86 21.61 1.90
CA LYS A 226 21.40 22.06 3.20
C LYS A 226 20.31 22.57 4.15
N GLU A 227 19.20 23.09 3.62
CA GLU A 227 18.11 23.73 4.37
C GLU A 227 16.91 22.77 4.65
N LYS A 228 16.88 21.57 4.00
CA LYS A 228 15.80 20.59 4.22
C LYS A 228 15.56 20.27 5.69
N LYS A 229 16.64 20.15 6.49
CA LYS A 229 16.54 19.88 7.95
C LYS A 229 15.87 21.04 8.71
N ASP A 230 16.20 22.26 8.36
CA ASP A 230 15.71 23.45 9.06
C ASP A 230 14.23 23.70 8.70
N LEU A 231 13.86 23.46 7.43
CA LEU A 231 12.47 23.44 6.99
C LEU A 231 11.67 22.35 7.73
N LEU A 232 12.21 21.15 7.87
CA LEU A 232 11.54 20.08 8.61
C LEU A 232 11.31 20.46 10.07
N ILE A 233 12.32 20.99 10.76
CA ILE A 233 12.20 21.46 12.15
C ILE A 233 11.15 22.57 12.25
N HIS A 234 11.15 23.50 11.28
CA HIS A 234 10.15 24.58 11.23
C HIS A 234 8.72 24.02 11.12
N LEU A 235 8.48 23.08 10.20
CA LEU A 235 7.17 22.46 10.02
C LEU A 235 6.74 21.65 11.26
N LEU A 236 7.66 20.90 11.88
CA LEU A 236 7.37 20.10 13.07
C LEU A 236 7.07 20.93 14.32
N LYS A 237 7.32 22.25 14.33
CA LYS A 237 6.84 23.16 15.38
C LYS A 237 5.31 23.31 15.37
N ASN A 238 4.66 23.02 14.24
CA ASN A 238 3.20 23.04 14.15
C ASN A 238 2.58 21.91 14.98
N PRO A 239 1.75 22.22 16.01
CA PRO A 239 1.12 21.20 16.85
C PRO A 239 0.04 20.39 16.11
N ALA A 240 -0.45 20.86 14.97
CA ALA A 240 -1.40 20.11 14.14
C ALA A 240 -0.79 18.82 13.53
N ILE A 241 0.53 18.76 13.42
CA ILE A 241 1.25 17.54 13.01
C ILE A 241 1.33 16.59 14.21
N LYS A 242 0.29 15.79 14.44
CA LYS A 242 0.19 14.88 15.60
C LYS A 242 1.05 13.63 15.45
N SER A 243 1.03 13.01 14.27
CA SER A 243 1.82 11.85 13.90
C SER A 243 2.34 12.01 12.49
N VAL A 244 3.64 11.74 12.25
CA VAL A 244 4.25 11.92 10.95
C VAL A 244 5.23 10.81 10.62
N LEU A 245 5.07 10.23 9.44
CA LEU A 245 6.03 9.31 8.84
C LEU A 245 6.86 10.07 7.82
N ILE A 246 8.18 10.08 8.04
CA ILE A 246 9.13 10.80 7.19
C ILE A 246 9.93 9.78 6.37
N PHE A 247 9.98 9.98 5.07
CA PHE A 247 10.70 9.11 4.15
C PHE A 247 12.05 9.70 3.74
N THR A 248 13.10 8.89 3.86
CA THR A 248 14.46 9.15 3.35
C THR A 248 14.89 8.01 2.43
N ARG A 249 15.76 8.31 1.45
CA ARG A 249 16.27 7.28 0.51
C ARG A 249 17.27 6.32 1.15
N THR A 250 18.00 6.75 2.17
CA THR A 250 19.10 5.97 2.73
C THR A 250 18.94 5.72 4.24
N LYS A 251 19.42 4.56 4.70
CA LYS A 251 19.47 4.20 6.11
C LYS A 251 20.31 5.17 6.95
N TYR A 252 21.41 5.67 6.40
CA TYR A 252 22.28 6.64 7.07
C TYR A 252 21.62 8.02 7.16
N GLY A 253 20.86 8.42 6.13
CA GLY A 253 20.02 9.61 6.13
C GLY A 253 18.97 9.56 7.23
N ALA A 254 18.28 8.43 7.38
CA ALA A 254 17.30 8.22 8.43
C ALA A 254 17.90 8.37 9.84
N ASP A 255 19.02 7.73 10.11
CA ASP A 255 19.71 7.83 11.41
C ASP A 255 20.21 9.25 11.70
N LYS A 256 20.81 9.90 10.70
CA LYS A 256 21.30 11.27 10.83
C LYS A 256 20.14 12.23 11.13
N LEU A 257 19.03 12.08 10.42
CA LEU A 257 17.86 12.93 10.60
C LEU A 257 17.21 12.74 11.98
N ALA A 258 17.06 11.49 12.44
CA ALA A 258 16.54 11.19 13.78
C ALA A 258 17.39 11.85 14.88
N ARG A 259 18.72 11.72 14.79
CA ARG A 259 19.66 12.36 15.72
C ARG A 259 19.56 13.89 15.68
N THR A 260 19.41 14.48 14.50
CA THR A 260 19.26 15.92 14.34
C THR A 260 17.98 16.44 14.97
N LEU A 261 16.85 15.77 14.75
CA LEU A 261 15.57 16.13 15.36
C LEU A 261 15.61 16.01 16.89
N SER A 262 16.21 14.92 17.40
CA SER A 262 16.37 14.72 18.85
C SER A 262 17.19 15.82 19.50
N LYS A 263 18.28 16.27 18.85
CA LYS A 263 19.08 17.44 19.30
C LYS A 263 18.28 18.75 19.33
N SER A 264 17.25 18.85 18.49
CA SER A 264 16.35 20.02 18.43
C SER A 264 15.11 19.84 19.34
N GLY A 265 15.14 18.88 20.27
CA GLY A 265 14.05 18.63 21.23
C GLY A 265 12.84 17.89 20.63
N ILE A 266 12.94 17.37 19.41
CA ILE A 266 11.86 16.63 18.74
C ILE A 266 12.17 15.13 18.83
N ARG A 267 11.39 14.40 19.62
CA ARG A 267 11.53 12.96 19.76
C ARG A 267 11.23 12.26 18.44
N ALA A 268 12.22 11.61 17.86
CA ALA A 268 12.14 10.92 16.58
C ALA A 268 12.94 9.62 16.61
N GLU A 269 12.41 8.56 16.00
CA GLU A 269 13.12 7.29 15.82
C GLU A 269 13.20 6.91 14.34
N ALA A 270 14.28 6.19 13.99
CA ALA A 270 14.49 5.71 12.61
C ALA A 270 14.30 4.21 12.52
N ILE A 271 13.63 3.76 11.45
CA ILE A 271 13.50 2.35 11.08
C ILE A 271 14.10 2.11 9.70
N HIS A 272 15.02 1.14 9.63
CA HIS A 272 15.68 0.71 8.38
C HIS A 272 16.34 -0.64 8.57
N GLY A 273 16.85 -1.25 7.50
CA GLY A 273 17.40 -2.61 7.50
C GLY A 273 18.56 -2.87 8.48
N ASN A 274 19.30 -1.82 8.90
CA ASN A 274 20.40 -1.98 9.86
C ASN A 274 19.94 -1.89 11.34
N LYS A 275 18.68 -1.60 11.63
CA LYS A 275 18.14 -1.65 12.99
C LYS A 275 17.83 -3.09 13.38
N SER A 276 18.10 -3.45 14.64
CA SER A 276 17.66 -4.75 15.17
C SER A 276 16.12 -4.85 15.13
N GLN A 277 15.60 -6.08 15.02
CA GLN A 277 14.16 -6.31 14.98
C GLN A 277 13.46 -5.75 16.23
N ASN A 278 14.07 -5.92 17.40
CA ASN A 278 13.52 -5.38 18.65
C ASN A 278 13.46 -3.85 18.65
N ALA A 279 14.48 -3.17 18.09
CA ALA A 279 14.45 -1.71 17.98
C ALA A 279 13.36 -1.24 17.00
N ARG A 280 13.19 -1.93 15.87
CA ARG A 280 12.13 -1.64 14.90
C ARG A 280 10.75 -1.82 15.51
N GLN A 281 10.54 -2.93 16.23
CA GLN A 281 9.25 -3.22 16.86
C GLN A 281 8.92 -2.18 17.94
N ARG A 282 9.89 -1.78 18.79
CA ARG A 282 9.69 -0.73 19.79
C ARG A 282 9.29 0.61 19.15
N ALA A 283 10.02 1.02 18.08
CA ALA A 283 9.73 2.26 17.38
C ALA A 283 8.32 2.25 16.76
N LEU A 284 7.93 1.11 16.17
CA LEU A 284 6.59 0.93 15.60
C LEU A 284 5.50 0.94 16.66
N THR A 285 5.68 0.20 17.75
CA THR A 285 4.73 0.15 18.86
C THR A 285 4.56 1.53 19.49
N GLY A 286 5.66 2.24 19.80
CA GLY A 286 5.60 3.59 20.34
C GLY A 286 4.94 4.60 19.37
N PHE A 287 5.11 4.39 18.06
CA PHE A 287 4.47 5.21 17.05
C PHE A 287 2.96 4.93 16.93
N LYS A 288 2.56 3.66 16.93
CA LYS A 288 1.14 3.24 16.95
C LYS A 288 0.40 3.73 18.20
N ASN A 289 1.05 3.67 19.36
CA ASN A 289 0.48 4.11 20.63
C ASN A 289 0.52 5.63 20.82
N HIS A 290 0.95 6.41 19.80
CA HIS A 290 1.12 7.88 19.88
C HIS A 290 2.15 8.35 20.92
N GLU A 291 3.00 7.46 21.45
CA GLU A 291 4.13 7.77 22.34
C GLU A 291 5.29 8.41 21.58
N LEU A 292 5.42 8.08 20.29
CA LEU A 292 6.40 8.61 19.36
C LEU A 292 5.67 9.42 18.28
N ARG A 293 5.98 10.72 18.17
CA ARG A 293 5.35 11.61 17.19
C ARG A 293 5.93 11.48 15.80
N VAL A 294 7.24 11.22 15.67
CA VAL A 294 7.99 11.25 14.41
C VAL A 294 8.66 9.91 14.18
N LEU A 295 8.28 9.22 13.12
CA LEU A 295 8.95 8.02 12.65
C LEU A 295 9.63 8.32 11.32
N ILE A 296 10.92 7.96 11.19
CA ILE A 296 11.70 8.15 9.96
C ILE A 296 11.98 6.79 9.36
N ALA A 297 11.66 6.60 8.08
CA ALA A 297 11.77 5.31 7.44
C ALA A 297 12.44 5.38 6.07
N THR A 298 13.10 4.29 5.69
CA THR A 298 13.42 4.03 4.28
C THR A 298 12.25 3.27 3.63
N ASP A 299 12.11 3.33 2.30
CA ASP A 299 11.04 2.66 1.58
C ASP A 299 10.91 1.18 1.93
N ILE A 300 12.02 0.45 1.95
CA ILE A 300 12.06 -0.97 2.29
C ILE A 300 11.53 -1.22 3.72
N ALA A 301 11.90 -0.38 4.67
CA ALA A 301 11.50 -0.55 6.06
C ALA A 301 10.07 -0.08 6.35
N ALA A 302 9.55 0.83 5.55
CA ALA A 302 8.17 1.30 5.63
C ALA A 302 7.18 0.38 4.91
N ARG A 303 7.67 -0.54 4.08
CA ARG A 303 6.84 -1.58 3.46
C ARG A 303 6.37 -2.57 4.52
N GLY A 304 5.09 -2.89 4.50
CA GLY A 304 4.49 -3.82 5.48
C GLY A 304 4.27 -3.22 6.88
N ILE A 305 4.55 -1.93 7.08
CA ILE A 305 4.15 -1.26 8.32
C ILE A 305 2.67 -0.94 8.22
N ASP A 306 1.89 -1.55 9.11
CA ASP A 306 0.51 -1.17 9.35
C ASP A 306 0.49 0.02 10.32
N VAL A 307 0.72 1.17 9.77
CA VAL A 307 0.52 2.45 10.45
C VAL A 307 -0.46 3.22 9.59
N ASP A 308 -1.71 3.06 9.93
CA ASP A 308 -2.82 3.73 9.28
C ASP A 308 -3.22 5.00 10.04
N GLN A 309 -4.02 5.85 9.40
CA GLN A 309 -4.54 7.10 9.98
C GLN A 309 -3.46 8.12 10.41
N LEU A 310 -2.32 8.13 9.73
CA LEU A 310 -1.32 9.16 9.96
C LEU A 310 -1.88 10.53 9.58
N SER A 311 -1.64 11.52 10.42
CA SER A 311 -2.00 12.89 10.09
C SER A 311 -1.17 13.42 8.91
N HIS A 312 0.11 13.02 8.85
CA HIS A 312 1.04 13.54 7.85
C HIS A 312 2.01 12.46 7.33
N VAL A 313 2.34 12.58 6.06
CA VAL A 313 3.50 11.92 5.43
C VAL A 313 4.43 13.01 4.90
N ILE A 314 5.73 12.90 5.14
CA ILE A 314 6.73 13.82 4.59
C ILE A 314 7.74 13.04 3.75
N ASN A 315 7.81 13.37 2.46
CA ASN A 315 8.91 12.95 1.60
C ASN A 315 10.06 13.93 1.79
N TYR A 316 10.96 13.64 2.74
CA TYR A 316 12.18 14.43 2.97
C TYR A 316 13.12 14.39 1.76
N GLU A 317 13.12 13.27 1.06
CA GLU A 317 13.72 13.07 -0.26
C GLU A 317 12.68 12.43 -1.18
N LEU A 318 12.52 12.94 -2.39
CA LEU A 318 11.62 12.36 -3.38
C LEU A 318 12.13 10.97 -3.82
N PRO A 319 11.27 9.99 -4.03
CA PRO A 319 11.67 8.71 -4.59
C PRO A 319 12.01 8.88 -6.07
N ASN A 320 12.96 8.08 -6.55
CA ASN A 320 13.32 7.99 -7.96
C ASN A 320 12.34 7.15 -8.80
N ILE A 321 11.51 6.33 -8.16
CA ILE A 321 10.47 5.50 -8.78
C ILE A 321 9.12 6.14 -8.44
N PRO A 322 8.34 6.61 -9.43
CA PRO A 322 7.09 7.33 -9.20
C PRO A 322 6.04 6.55 -8.40
N GLU A 323 5.92 5.24 -8.62
CA GLU A 323 5.01 4.35 -7.90
C GLU A 323 5.29 4.32 -6.40
N THR A 324 6.57 4.45 -6.02
CA THR A 324 6.98 4.55 -4.61
C THR A 324 6.39 5.78 -3.93
N TYR A 325 6.23 6.89 -4.67
CA TYR A 325 5.56 8.08 -4.14
C TYR A 325 4.12 7.78 -3.71
N VAL A 326 3.37 7.11 -4.57
CA VAL A 326 1.96 6.72 -4.29
C VAL A 326 1.90 5.79 -3.06
N HIS A 327 2.81 4.83 -2.97
CA HIS A 327 2.91 3.93 -1.81
C HIS A 327 3.27 4.65 -0.50
N ARG A 328 4.10 5.72 -0.57
CA ARG A 328 4.47 6.51 0.61
C ARG A 328 3.28 7.35 1.10
N ILE A 329 2.66 8.12 0.20
CA ILE A 329 1.56 9.00 0.59
C ILE A 329 0.33 8.22 1.03
N GLY A 330 0.11 7.02 0.45
CA GLY A 330 -0.95 6.09 0.87
C GLY A 330 -0.81 5.56 2.31
N ARG A 331 0.11 6.06 3.15
CA ARG A 331 0.13 5.83 4.61
C ARG A 331 -0.72 6.83 5.37
N THR A 332 -1.23 7.85 4.71
CA THR A 332 -2.23 8.80 5.24
C THR A 332 -3.48 8.79 4.37
N GLY A 333 -4.54 9.46 4.76
CA GLY A 333 -5.77 9.58 3.96
C GLY A 333 -6.56 8.27 3.80
N ARG A 334 -6.60 7.40 4.82
CA ARG A 334 -7.31 6.13 4.80
C ARG A 334 -8.59 6.18 5.65
N ALA A 335 -9.51 5.23 5.36
CA ALA A 335 -10.76 5.06 6.11
C ALA A 335 -11.64 6.32 6.20
N GLY A 336 -11.66 7.16 5.16
CA GLY A 336 -12.49 8.37 5.12
C GLY A 336 -11.92 9.58 5.86
N HIS A 337 -10.69 9.51 6.36
CA HIS A 337 -9.98 10.65 6.96
C HIS A 337 -9.11 11.37 5.94
N ASP A 338 -9.08 12.71 6.01
CA ASP A 338 -8.21 13.53 5.19
C ASP A 338 -6.74 13.30 5.55
N GLY A 339 -5.90 13.09 4.53
CA GLY A 339 -4.47 12.90 4.68
C GLY A 339 -3.67 14.09 4.15
N ILE A 340 -2.51 14.36 4.74
CA ILE A 340 -1.61 15.42 4.28
C ILE A 340 -0.26 14.81 3.89
N ALA A 341 0.17 15.07 2.64
CA ALA A 341 1.47 14.66 2.13
C ALA A 341 2.29 15.89 1.75
N LEU A 342 3.44 16.06 2.39
CA LEU A 342 4.37 17.13 2.15
C LEU A 342 5.63 16.57 1.48
N SER A 343 6.12 17.21 0.44
CA SER A 343 7.31 16.75 -0.28
C SER A 343 8.34 17.87 -0.35
N PHE A 344 9.58 17.57 -0.03
CA PHE A 344 10.71 18.48 -0.24
C PHE A 344 11.36 18.14 -1.57
N CYS A 345 11.65 19.16 -2.36
CA CYS A 345 12.24 19.01 -3.68
C CYS A 345 13.42 19.96 -3.81
N GLU A 346 14.62 19.42 -3.96
CA GLU A 346 15.80 20.14 -4.37
C GLU A 346 15.95 20.13 -5.88
N SER A 347 16.84 20.96 -6.43
CA SER A 347 16.99 21.12 -7.89
C SER A 347 17.33 19.80 -8.60
N GLU A 348 18.12 18.93 -7.99
CA GLU A 348 18.45 17.59 -8.51
C GLU A 348 17.23 16.63 -8.55
N GLU A 349 16.19 16.88 -7.77
CA GLU A 349 15.00 16.04 -7.67
C GLU A 349 13.85 16.49 -8.60
N LEU A 350 14.03 17.59 -9.35
CA LEU A 350 13.03 18.08 -10.31
C LEU A 350 12.59 17.03 -11.36
N PRO A 351 13.48 16.18 -11.92
CA PRO A 351 13.06 15.12 -12.81
C PRO A 351 12.11 14.13 -12.12
N TYR A 352 12.42 13.73 -10.89
CA TYR A 352 11.55 12.81 -10.12
C TYR A 352 10.17 13.41 -9.86
N LEU A 353 10.11 14.71 -9.51
CA LEU A 353 8.83 15.40 -9.33
C LEU A 353 7.99 15.41 -10.61
N LYS A 354 8.60 15.61 -11.77
CA LYS A 354 7.90 15.57 -13.07
C LYS A 354 7.33 14.20 -13.36
N ASP A 355 8.11 13.13 -13.15
CA ASP A 355 7.66 11.76 -13.38
C ASP A 355 6.54 11.37 -12.41
N ILE A 356 6.63 11.77 -11.13
CA ILE A 356 5.57 11.60 -10.14
C ILE A 356 4.29 12.30 -10.61
N GLN A 357 4.35 13.58 -10.99
CA GLN A 357 3.19 14.34 -11.45
C GLN A 357 2.57 13.75 -12.73
N LYS A 358 3.39 13.19 -13.62
CA LYS A 358 2.93 12.47 -14.82
C LYS A 358 2.17 11.21 -14.44
N LEU A 359 2.68 10.42 -13.48
CA LEU A 359 2.02 9.20 -13.00
C LEU A 359 0.68 9.50 -12.35
N ILE A 360 0.62 10.49 -11.45
CA ILE A 360 -0.62 10.84 -10.73
C ILE A 360 -1.60 11.68 -11.55
N GLY A 361 -1.23 12.08 -12.77
CA GLY A 361 -2.07 12.86 -13.70
C GLY A 361 -2.39 14.29 -13.26
N LYS A 362 -1.76 14.77 -12.19
CA LYS A 362 -2.00 16.11 -11.64
C LYS A 362 -0.71 16.76 -11.13
N SER A 363 -0.72 18.09 -11.10
CA SER A 363 0.39 18.82 -10.51
C SER A 363 0.21 18.98 -9.02
N ILE A 364 1.31 18.83 -8.27
CA ILE A 364 1.34 19.04 -6.83
C ILE A 364 1.48 20.54 -6.54
N PRO A 365 0.60 21.13 -5.72
CA PRO A 365 0.66 22.55 -5.34
C PRO A 365 1.97 22.91 -4.63
N VAL A 366 2.54 24.06 -4.99
CA VAL A 366 3.77 24.58 -4.38
C VAL A 366 3.41 25.43 -3.16
N LYS A 367 3.99 25.11 -2.01
CA LYS A 367 3.93 25.94 -0.78
C LYS A 367 5.10 26.89 -0.74
N LYS A 368 4.82 28.19 -0.61
CA LYS A 368 5.79 29.31 -0.58
C LYS A 368 5.96 29.93 0.79
N GLU A 369 5.02 29.70 1.68
CA GLU A 369 4.97 30.31 3.00
C GLU A 369 5.92 29.60 3.95
N HIS A 370 7.23 29.72 3.70
CA HIS A 370 8.29 29.21 4.56
C HIS A 370 9.58 30.01 4.38
N PRO A 371 10.47 30.09 5.39
CA PRO A 371 11.65 30.97 5.36
C PRO A 371 12.79 30.49 4.43
N PHE A 372 12.65 29.32 3.76
CA PHE A 372 13.71 28.66 2.97
C PHE A 372 13.37 28.57 1.48
N VAL A 373 12.69 29.56 0.90
CA VAL A 373 12.24 29.54 -0.51
C VAL A 373 13.43 29.71 -1.45
N THR A 374 13.58 28.82 -2.43
CA THR A 374 14.64 28.87 -3.44
C THR A 374 14.19 29.63 -4.70
N ALA A 375 15.17 30.21 -5.43
CA ALA A 375 14.93 30.87 -6.72
C ALA A 375 14.32 29.92 -7.78
N ASP A 376 14.67 28.63 -7.72
CA ASP A 376 14.12 27.61 -8.63
C ASP A 376 12.67 27.27 -8.34
N GLY A 377 12.25 27.32 -7.07
CA GLY A 377 10.83 27.23 -6.69
C GLY A 377 10.01 28.39 -7.27
N LEU A 378 10.62 29.55 -7.41
CA LEU A 378 10.00 30.73 -8.04
C LEU A 378 9.95 30.60 -9.57
N LYS A 379 10.95 29.98 -10.22
CA LYS A 379 11.00 29.76 -11.67
C LYS A 379 10.05 28.65 -12.15
N ALA A 380 10.00 27.53 -11.45
CA ALA A 380 9.11 26.41 -11.77
C ALA A 380 7.63 26.83 -11.85
N GLN A 381 7.26 27.90 -11.16
CA GLN A 381 5.92 28.44 -11.16
C GLN A 381 5.64 29.41 -12.33
N LYS A 382 6.67 30.15 -12.81
CA LYS A 382 6.48 31.05 -13.98
C LYS A 382 6.14 30.24 -15.22
N ILE A 383 6.84 29.13 -15.46
CA ILE A 383 6.58 28.21 -16.58
C ILE A 383 5.14 27.69 -16.55
N LYS A 384 4.64 27.34 -15.37
CA LYS A 384 3.28 26.80 -15.20
C LYS A 384 2.17 27.83 -15.39
N THR A 385 2.41 29.07 -14.96
CA THR A 385 1.45 30.17 -15.17
C THR A 385 1.34 30.51 -16.66
N GLU A 386 2.43 30.36 -17.41
CA GLU A 386 2.44 30.55 -18.87
C GLU A 386 1.77 29.39 -19.62
N GLU A 387 2.00 28.13 -19.22
CA GLU A 387 1.31 26.97 -19.81
C GLU A 387 -0.21 26.99 -19.56
N ILE A 388 -0.63 27.37 -18.35
CA ILE A 388 -2.07 27.52 -18.03
C ILE A 388 -2.67 28.67 -18.84
N LYS A 389 -1.96 29.79 -18.97
CA LYS A 389 -2.41 30.92 -19.82
C LYS A 389 -2.45 30.55 -21.31
N ALA A 390 -1.51 29.74 -21.79
CA ALA A 390 -1.50 29.23 -23.16
C ALA A 390 -2.68 28.30 -23.42
N LYS A 391 -2.91 27.30 -22.57
CA LYS A 391 -4.09 26.37 -22.66
C LYS A 391 -5.43 27.11 -22.53
N THR A 392 -5.50 28.15 -21.72
CA THR A 392 -6.72 28.97 -21.57
C THR A 392 -6.96 29.82 -22.82
N LYS A 393 -5.89 30.30 -23.48
CA LYS A 393 -6.01 30.98 -24.78
C LYS A 393 -6.43 30.04 -25.91
N GLU A 394 -5.84 28.84 -26.00
CA GLU A 394 -6.23 27.83 -26.98
C GLU A 394 -7.70 27.41 -26.83
N ASN A 395 -8.15 27.17 -25.60
CA ASN A 395 -9.57 26.84 -25.33
C ASN A 395 -10.54 28.01 -25.63
N LYS A 396 -10.09 29.27 -25.47
CA LYS A 396 -10.89 30.42 -25.89
C LYS A 396 -10.97 30.55 -27.41
N ILE A 397 -9.89 30.29 -28.13
CA ILE A 397 -9.84 30.29 -29.60
C ILE A 397 -10.72 29.18 -30.15
N TYR A 398 -10.69 27.96 -29.56
CA TYR A 398 -11.53 26.83 -29.96
C TYR A 398 -13.02 27.04 -29.68
N ARG A 399 -13.39 27.74 -28.62
CA ARG A 399 -14.78 28.15 -28.35
C ARG A 399 -15.26 29.30 -29.26
N GLY A 400 -14.39 30.24 -29.61
CA GLY A 400 -14.70 31.35 -30.52
C GLY A 400 -14.94 30.89 -31.97
N SER A 401 -14.24 29.85 -32.44
CA SER A 401 -14.43 29.31 -33.79
C SER A 401 -15.71 28.49 -33.95
N ARG A 402 -16.24 27.88 -32.89
CA ARG A 402 -17.55 27.16 -32.94
C ARG A 402 -18.75 28.09 -32.99
N THR A 403 -18.69 29.25 -32.34
CA THR A 403 -19.81 30.21 -32.36
C THR A 403 -19.93 30.94 -33.72
N ASN A 404 -18.84 31.15 -34.46
CA ASN A 404 -18.89 31.73 -35.80
C ASN A 404 -19.42 30.75 -36.89
N GLY A 405 -19.13 29.44 -36.75
CA GLY A 405 -19.61 28.42 -37.68
C GLY A 405 -21.14 28.24 -37.66
N ASP A 406 -21.76 28.34 -36.49
CA ASP A 406 -23.22 28.20 -36.34
C ASP A 406 -24.00 29.44 -36.77
N PHE A 407 -23.39 30.63 -36.66
CA PHE A 407 -24.02 31.88 -37.17
C PHE A 407 -24.13 31.89 -38.69
N TRP A 408 -23.12 31.41 -39.43
CA TRP A 408 -23.15 31.33 -40.89
C TRP A 408 -24.04 30.20 -41.43
N ARG A 409 -24.21 29.08 -40.70
CA ARG A 409 -25.16 28.02 -41.07
C ARG A 409 -26.60 28.47 -40.92
N ARG A 410 -26.97 29.22 -39.90
CA ARG A 410 -28.33 29.79 -39.75
C ARG A 410 -28.68 30.83 -40.84
N LYS A 411 -27.72 31.65 -41.29
CA LYS A 411 -27.93 32.61 -42.36
C LYS A 411 -28.13 31.96 -43.73
N LYS A 412 -27.54 30.78 -44.00
CA LYS A 412 -27.78 30.03 -45.25
C LYS A 412 -29.14 29.33 -45.28
N GLN A 413 -29.71 28.93 -44.17
CA GLN A 413 -31.05 28.31 -44.12
C GLN A 413 -32.19 29.33 -44.27
N THR A 414 -32.02 30.58 -43.84
CA THR A 414 -33.02 31.64 -44.00
C THR A 414 -33.07 32.20 -45.44
N SER A 415 -32.00 32.10 -46.23
CA SER A 415 -32.01 32.54 -47.64
C SER A 415 -32.58 31.51 -48.62
N GLN A 416 -32.68 30.23 -48.26
CA GLN A 416 -33.31 29.19 -49.13
C GLN A 416 -34.80 29.05 -48.92
N ASN A 417 -35.37 29.50 -47.80
CA ASN A 417 -36.81 29.45 -47.57
C ASN A 417 -37.62 30.66 -48.18
N ASN A 418 -36.92 31.68 -48.74
CA ASN A 418 -37.60 32.84 -49.38
C ASN A 418 -37.69 32.73 -50.89
N THR A 419 -37.18 31.62 -51.50
CA THR A 419 -37.24 31.45 -52.99
C THR A 419 -38.29 30.45 -53.46
N GLN A 420 -39.14 29.91 -52.59
CA GLN A 420 -40.15 28.92 -52.89
C GLN A 420 -41.63 29.40 -52.69
N LYS A 421 -41.84 30.71 -52.49
CA LYS A 421 -43.19 31.26 -52.45
C LYS A 421 -43.38 32.34 -53.56
N GLY A 422 -43.40 31.91 -54.78
CA GLY A 422 -43.63 32.83 -55.86
C GLY A 422 -43.62 32.17 -57.23
N VAL A 423 -44.44 31.13 -57.47
CA VAL A 423 -45.05 30.83 -58.80
C VAL A 423 -46.21 29.87 -58.53
N GLY A 424 -47.40 30.37 -58.66
CA GLY A 424 -48.62 29.61 -58.57
C GLY A 424 -49.77 30.49 -59.06
N ARG A 425 -49.84 30.64 -60.35
CA ARG A 425 -51.06 30.81 -61.19
C ARG A 425 -50.76 30.28 -62.55
#